data_34aa833f0b1e4d2ce10b19f63e609a56
#
_entry.id   34aa833f0b1e4d2ce10b19f63e609a56
#
_cell.length_a   1.000
_cell.length_b   1.000
_cell.length_c   1.000
_cell.angle_alpha   90.00
_cell.angle_beta   90.00
_cell.angle_gamma   90.00
#
_symmetry.space_group_name_H-M   'P 1'
#
loop_
_entity.id
_entity.type
_entity.pdbx_description
1 polymer ?
#
loop_
_entity_poly.entity_id
_entity_poly.type
_entity_poly.pdbx_seq_one_letter_code
_entity_poly.pdbx_strand_id
1 'polypeptide(L)'
;MEDIKLPWTKDEFLAYLLIYTAQINQIETEEEKEFIESRFDLKTLKKIYKEINSDNDYQRIQKVMVYTYQKNYLSHDLDNLLKEIKELLLCDGKFDATEQALYHYLKKIFKI
;
A
#
# COMPACT_ATOMS: atom_id res chain seq x y z
N MET A 1 5.03 21.71 -10.60
CA MET A 1 4.77 20.58 -9.73
C MET A 1 5.80 20.56 -8.60
N GLU A 2 5.34 20.66 -7.38
CA GLU A 2 6.26 20.68 -6.26
C GLU A 2 6.92 19.33 -6.08
N ASP A 3 8.22 19.35 -5.84
CA ASP A 3 8.97 18.14 -5.53
C ASP A 3 8.66 17.72 -4.11
N ILE A 4 7.74 16.78 -3.98
CA ILE A 4 7.45 16.18 -2.69
C ILE A 4 8.52 15.13 -2.43
N LYS A 5 9.38 15.42 -1.46
CA LYS A 5 10.37 14.43 -1.03
C LYS A 5 9.78 13.64 0.12
N LEU A 6 9.56 12.37 -0.11
CA LEU A 6 9.05 11.47 0.91
C LEU A 6 10.24 10.83 1.62
N PRO A 7 10.36 11.03 2.94
CA PRO A 7 11.50 10.52 3.69
C PRO A 7 11.33 9.06 4.09
N TRP A 8 10.64 8.30 3.28
CA TRP A 8 10.34 6.90 3.60
C TRP A 8 11.50 5.98 3.23
N THR A 9 11.74 5.01 4.10
CA THR A 9 12.51 3.83 3.71
C THR A 9 11.61 2.94 2.85
N LYS A 10 12.21 1.93 2.23
CA LYS A 10 11.45 0.97 1.44
C LYS A 10 10.39 0.26 2.29
N ASP A 11 10.75 -0.09 3.52
CA ASP A 11 9.82 -0.74 4.45
C ASP A 11 8.67 0.19 4.83
N GLU A 12 8.96 1.46 5.05
CA GLU A 12 7.92 2.45 5.36
C GLU A 12 6.96 2.64 4.19
N PHE A 13 7.48 2.69 2.98
CA PHE A 13 6.64 2.77 1.80
C PHE A 13 5.75 1.54 1.66
N LEU A 14 6.33 0.35 1.82
CA LEU A 14 5.57 -0.89 1.70
C LEU A 14 4.50 -0.97 2.77
N ALA A 15 4.83 -0.58 4.01
CA ALA A 15 3.84 -0.54 5.08
C ALA A 15 2.69 0.41 4.74
N TYR A 16 3.00 1.60 4.24
CA TYR A 16 2.00 2.57 3.84
C TYR A 16 1.09 2.02 2.74
N LEU A 17 1.69 1.39 1.74
CA LEU A 17 0.94 0.82 0.63
C LEU A 17 0.01 -0.31 1.07
N LEU A 18 0.50 -1.22 1.91
CA LEU A 18 -0.30 -2.34 2.38
C LEU A 18 -1.44 -1.88 3.30
N ILE A 19 -1.17 -0.93 4.19
CA ILE A 19 -2.21 -0.37 5.06
C ILE A 19 -3.25 0.36 4.21
N TYR A 20 -2.82 1.15 3.23
CA TYR A 20 -3.73 1.81 2.31
C TYR A 20 -4.63 0.81 1.61
N THR A 21 -4.05 -0.28 1.11
CA THR A 21 -4.79 -1.34 0.43
C THR A 21 -5.84 -1.98 1.35
N ALA A 22 -5.45 -2.26 2.59
CA ALA A 22 -6.35 -2.87 3.56
C ALA A 22 -7.52 -1.95 3.92
N GLN A 23 -7.26 -0.65 4.01
CA GLN A 23 -8.28 0.33 4.44
C GLN A 23 -9.19 0.80 3.32
N ILE A 24 -8.77 0.68 2.06
CA ILE A 24 -9.55 1.18 0.94
C ILE A 24 -10.87 0.40 0.79
N ASN A 25 -10.94 -0.79 1.32
CA ASN A 25 -12.13 -1.65 1.33
C ASN A 25 -13.03 -1.40 2.55
N GLN A 26 -12.93 -0.22 3.14
CA GLN A 26 -13.70 0.28 4.28
C GLN A 26 -13.15 -0.12 5.62
N ILE A 27 -12.94 -1.41 5.90
CA ILE A 27 -12.47 -1.90 7.20
C ILE A 27 -11.35 -2.90 7.00
N GLU A 28 -10.22 -2.63 7.63
CA GLU A 28 -9.11 -3.57 7.71
C GLU A 28 -9.53 -4.77 8.57
N THR A 29 -9.47 -5.98 8.01
CA THR A 29 -9.83 -7.18 8.75
C THR A 29 -8.72 -7.57 9.74
N GLU A 30 -9.06 -8.41 10.71
CA GLU A 30 -8.06 -8.92 11.67
C GLU A 30 -6.96 -9.69 10.95
N GLU A 31 -7.31 -10.48 9.93
CA GLU A 31 -6.34 -11.24 9.14
C GLU A 31 -5.40 -10.32 8.39
N GLU A 32 -5.92 -9.24 7.81
CA GLU A 32 -5.09 -8.25 7.12
C GLU A 32 -4.17 -7.53 8.11
N LYS A 33 -4.68 -7.19 9.27
CA LYS A 33 -3.91 -6.53 10.31
C LYS A 33 -2.76 -7.43 10.79
N GLU A 34 -3.05 -8.70 11.03
CA GLU A 34 -2.04 -9.68 11.43
C GLU A 34 -0.98 -9.86 10.35
N PHE A 35 -1.41 -9.90 9.10
CA PHE A 35 -0.50 -10.02 7.96
C PHE A 35 0.50 -8.84 7.95
N ILE A 36 -0.01 -7.63 8.11
CA ILE A 36 0.82 -6.42 8.13
C ILE A 36 1.72 -6.42 9.36
N GLU A 37 1.20 -6.76 10.53
CA GLU A 37 1.97 -6.79 11.78
C GLU A 37 3.10 -7.81 11.74
N SER A 38 2.94 -8.89 10.97
CA SER A 38 3.97 -9.91 10.83
C SER A 38 5.14 -9.47 9.96
N ARG A 39 4.95 -8.43 9.14
CA ARG A 39 5.95 -8.00 8.16
C ARG A 39 6.79 -6.82 8.61
N PHE A 40 6.32 -6.04 9.58
CA PHE A 40 6.98 -4.80 9.99
C PHE A 40 7.07 -4.71 11.50
N ASP A 41 8.07 -3.96 11.98
CA ASP A 41 8.18 -3.76 13.43
C ASP A 41 7.13 -2.77 13.91
N LEU A 42 6.86 -2.79 15.21
CA LEU A 42 5.81 -1.99 15.83
C LEU A 42 6.08 -0.49 15.68
N LYS A 43 7.33 -0.10 15.76
CA LYS A 43 7.73 1.32 15.64
C LYS A 43 7.39 1.85 14.26
N THR A 44 7.73 1.09 13.22
CA THR A 44 7.41 1.46 11.83
C THR A 44 5.90 1.55 11.65
N LEU A 45 5.16 0.57 12.15
CA LEU A 45 3.70 0.55 12.01
C LEU A 45 3.04 1.73 12.70
N LYS A 46 3.44 2.06 13.91
CA LYS A 46 2.88 3.21 14.62
C LYS A 46 3.08 4.50 13.86
N LYS A 47 4.28 4.69 13.33
CA LYS A 47 4.62 5.87 12.54
C LYS A 47 3.74 5.96 11.29
N ILE A 48 3.61 4.86 10.56
CA ILE A 48 2.90 4.84 9.29
C ILE A 48 1.38 4.93 9.50
N TYR A 49 0.83 4.26 10.50
CA TYR A 49 -0.59 4.40 10.81
C TYR A 49 -0.94 5.85 11.14
N LYS A 50 -0.09 6.52 11.91
CA LYS A 50 -0.30 7.93 12.25
C LYS A 50 -0.29 8.79 10.99
N GLU A 51 0.65 8.55 10.08
CA GLU A 51 0.76 9.32 8.85
C GLU A 51 -0.45 9.10 7.95
N ILE A 52 -0.82 7.84 7.70
CA ILE A 52 -1.91 7.53 6.79
C ILE A 52 -3.26 8.04 7.32
N ASN A 53 -3.45 8.03 8.64
CA ASN A 53 -4.66 8.55 9.24
C ASN A 53 -4.76 10.08 9.18
N SER A 54 -3.63 10.76 9.01
CA SER A 54 -3.59 12.20 8.82
C SER A 54 -3.81 12.63 7.37
N ASP A 55 -3.67 11.70 6.44
CA ASP A 55 -3.79 11.98 5.02
C ASP A 55 -5.22 11.70 4.54
N ASN A 56 -5.68 12.50 3.57
CA ASN A 56 -6.95 12.20 2.90
C ASN A 56 -6.69 11.24 1.71
N ASP A 57 -7.75 10.79 1.07
CA ASP A 57 -7.65 9.80 -0.01
C ASP A 57 -6.76 10.28 -1.16
N TYR A 58 -6.87 11.54 -1.53
CA TYR A 58 -6.04 12.10 -2.60
C TYR A 58 -4.57 12.10 -2.21
N GLN A 59 -4.27 12.51 -0.98
CA GLN A 59 -2.89 12.53 -0.49
C GLN A 59 -2.28 11.13 -0.43
N ARG A 60 -3.07 10.15 -0.03
CA ARG A 60 -2.61 8.76 0.05
C ARG A 60 -2.18 8.23 -1.31
N ILE A 61 -3.03 8.40 -2.31
CA ILE A 61 -2.72 7.98 -3.69
C ILE A 61 -1.52 8.74 -4.22
N GLN A 62 -1.49 10.05 -4.01
CA GLN A 62 -0.41 10.89 -4.50
C GLN A 62 0.93 10.46 -3.93
N LYS A 63 1.00 10.19 -2.63
CA LYS A 63 2.23 9.75 -1.98
C LYS A 63 2.74 8.43 -2.56
N VAL A 64 1.85 7.48 -2.78
CA VAL A 64 2.22 6.19 -3.37
C VAL A 64 2.80 6.39 -4.77
N MET A 65 2.12 7.16 -5.60
CA MET A 65 2.57 7.42 -6.98
C MET A 65 3.90 8.16 -7.02
N VAL A 66 4.04 9.19 -6.19
CA VAL A 66 5.27 10.00 -6.15
C VAL A 66 6.45 9.17 -5.71
N TYR A 67 6.27 8.30 -4.71
CA TYR A 67 7.36 7.45 -4.25
C TYR A 67 7.84 6.50 -5.35
N THR A 68 6.92 5.82 -6.04
CA THR A 68 7.31 4.90 -7.11
C THR A 68 8.01 5.63 -8.26
N TYR A 69 7.55 6.85 -8.56
CA TYR A 69 8.18 7.68 -9.59
C TYR A 69 9.59 8.11 -9.18
N GLN A 70 9.74 8.64 -7.96
CA GLN A 70 11.04 9.14 -7.48
C GLN A 70 12.09 8.05 -7.34
N LYS A 71 11.67 6.83 -7.03
CA LYS A 71 12.58 5.71 -6.86
C LYS A 71 12.78 4.92 -8.16
N ASN A 72 12.27 5.43 -9.29
CA ASN A 72 12.42 4.80 -10.59
C ASN A 72 12.02 3.32 -10.59
N TYR A 73 10.85 3.04 -10.03
CA TYR A 73 10.34 1.67 -10.02
C TYR A 73 10.09 1.21 -11.45
N LEU A 74 10.75 0.13 -11.84
CA LEU A 74 10.56 -0.50 -13.14
C LEU A 74 9.39 -1.49 -13.07
N SER A 75 8.95 -1.97 -14.24
CA SER A 75 7.83 -2.93 -14.30
C SER A 75 8.03 -4.12 -13.35
N HIS A 76 9.24 -4.63 -13.28
CA HIS A 76 9.60 -5.72 -12.39
C HIS A 76 9.34 -5.37 -10.91
N ASP A 77 9.73 -4.17 -10.49
CA ASP A 77 9.52 -3.72 -9.11
C ASP A 77 8.03 -3.56 -8.80
N LEU A 78 7.28 -3.02 -9.77
CA LEU A 78 5.84 -2.83 -9.62
C LEU A 78 5.11 -4.17 -9.58
N ASP A 79 5.56 -5.15 -10.35
CA ASP A 79 5.02 -6.51 -10.29
C ASP A 79 5.21 -7.13 -8.92
N ASN A 80 6.36 -6.90 -8.29
CA ASN A 80 6.62 -7.39 -6.94
C ASN A 80 5.70 -6.72 -5.91
N LEU A 81 5.44 -5.43 -6.06
CA LEU A 81 4.49 -4.72 -5.19
C LEU A 81 3.08 -5.29 -5.34
N LEU A 82 2.65 -5.54 -6.57
CA LEU A 82 1.33 -6.10 -6.83
C LEU A 82 1.19 -7.50 -6.24
N LYS A 83 2.28 -8.27 -6.26
CA LYS A 83 2.30 -9.60 -5.66
C LYS A 83 2.09 -9.53 -4.15
N GLU A 84 2.75 -8.58 -3.48
CA GLU A 84 2.57 -8.34 -2.05
C GLU A 84 1.13 -7.92 -1.73
N ILE A 85 0.57 -7.03 -2.55
CA ILE A 85 -0.81 -6.58 -2.40
C ILE A 85 -1.78 -7.76 -2.54
N LYS A 86 -1.54 -8.61 -3.53
CA LYS A 86 -2.38 -9.78 -3.75
C LYS A 86 -2.31 -10.76 -2.58
N GLU A 87 -1.12 -10.96 -2.02
CA GLU A 87 -0.96 -11.80 -0.84
C GLU A 87 -1.77 -11.26 0.35
N LEU A 88 -1.74 -9.95 0.53
CA LEU A 88 -2.53 -9.29 1.58
C LEU A 88 -4.03 -9.54 1.36
N LEU A 89 -4.51 -9.33 0.14
CA LEU A 89 -5.92 -9.47 -0.17
C LEU A 89 -6.41 -10.92 -0.06
N LEU A 90 -5.50 -11.88 -0.20
CA LEU A 90 -5.82 -13.31 -0.09
C LEU A 90 -5.65 -13.87 1.31
N CYS A 91 -5.11 -13.10 2.25
CA CYS A 91 -4.72 -13.63 3.56
C CYS A 91 -5.92 -14.12 4.38
N ASP A 92 -7.12 -13.64 4.12
CA ASP A 92 -8.34 -14.11 4.77
C ASP A 92 -9.04 -15.23 3.99
N GLY A 93 -8.43 -15.68 2.92
CA GLY A 93 -8.99 -16.75 2.09
C GLY A 93 -10.05 -16.31 1.10
N LYS A 94 -10.30 -15.02 1.02
CA LYS A 94 -11.31 -14.44 0.13
C LYS A 94 -10.67 -13.45 -0.83
N PHE A 95 -10.99 -13.58 -2.11
CA PHE A 95 -10.58 -12.61 -3.12
C PHE A 95 -11.84 -12.28 -3.90
N ASP A 96 -12.72 -11.51 -3.26
CA ASP A 96 -14.04 -11.20 -3.79
C ASP A 96 -13.97 -10.17 -4.93
N ALA A 97 -15.13 -9.83 -5.49
CA ALA A 97 -15.21 -8.93 -6.64
C ALA A 97 -14.67 -7.52 -6.30
N THR A 98 -14.91 -7.05 -5.07
CA THR A 98 -14.42 -5.73 -4.63
C THR A 98 -12.90 -5.73 -4.56
N GLU A 99 -12.31 -6.78 -4.04
CA GLU A 99 -10.86 -6.90 -3.93
C GLU A 99 -10.21 -7.06 -5.29
N GLN A 100 -10.86 -7.79 -6.20
CA GLN A 100 -10.38 -7.90 -7.58
C GLN A 100 -10.40 -6.53 -8.28
N ALA A 101 -11.46 -5.77 -8.09
CA ALA A 101 -11.56 -4.42 -8.65
C ALA A 101 -10.47 -3.51 -8.09
N LEU A 102 -10.20 -3.61 -6.79
CA LEU A 102 -9.12 -2.85 -6.15
C LEU A 102 -7.77 -3.21 -6.73
N TYR A 103 -7.50 -4.50 -6.89
CA TYR A 103 -6.24 -4.98 -7.47
C TYR A 103 -6.04 -4.41 -8.88
N HIS A 104 -7.08 -4.43 -9.71
CA HIS A 104 -7.02 -3.87 -11.06
C HIS A 104 -6.83 -2.36 -11.03
N TYR A 105 -7.45 -1.66 -10.08
CA TYR A 105 -7.29 -0.23 -9.90
C TYR A 105 -5.84 0.13 -9.58
N LEU A 106 -5.22 -0.59 -8.65
CA LEU A 106 -3.82 -0.38 -8.28
C LEU A 106 -2.89 -0.68 -9.45
N LYS A 107 -3.18 -1.73 -10.19
CA LYS A 107 -2.45 -2.09 -11.39
C LYS A 107 -2.46 -0.94 -12.41
N LYS A 108 -3.61 -0.31 -12.55
CA LYS A 108 -3.79 0.83 -13.45
C LYS A 108 -3.00 2.05 -12.96
N ILE A 109 -3.01 2.31 -11.65
CA ILE A 109 -2.23 3.40 -11.05
C ILE A 109 -0.75 3.22 -11.34
N PHE A 110 -0.25 2.00 -11.22
CA PHE A 110 1.15 1.68 -11.48
C PHE A 110 1.47 1.54 -12.97
N LYS A 111 0.48 1.63 -13.84
CA LYS A 111 0.62 1.54 -15.31
C LYS A 111 1.25 0.23 -15.77
N ILE A 112 0.79 -0.85 -15.21
CA ILE A 112 1.26 -2.18 -15.60
C ILE A 112 0.22 -2.89 -16.44
#